data_b16d43dd7323e4f09298cb4e32402597
#
_entry.id   b16d43dd7323e4f09298cb4e32402597
#
_cell.length_a   1.000
_cell.length_b   1.000
_cell.length_c   1.000
_cell.angle_alpha   90.00
_cell.angle_beta   90.00
_cell.angle_gamma   90.00
#
_symmetry.space_group_name_H-M   'P 1'
#
loop_
_entity.id
_entity.type
_entity.pdbx_description
1 polymer ?
#
loop_
_entity_poly.entity_id
_entity_poly.type
_entity_poly.pdbx_seq_one_letter_code
_entity_poly.pdbx_strand_id
1 'polypeptide(L)'
;MIEKIKNINDAFHSYRYHHRNIIDTRFREKGLYFGQPPILKYLSEHKNATQKEIADFLHVSAPSVATSLKRMEESGLVVRVENKKDARRNSIKLTKKGKELVEYADNLFLRIDDVAYRGFSQEEMDTLTSFLERMNNNLKSYAEEDENV
;
A
#
# COMPACT_ATOMS: atom_id res chain seq x y z
N MET A 1 10.25 30.48 -11.09
CA MET A 1 10.28 29.42 -10.01
C MET A 1 8.94 28.76 -9.86
N ILE A 2 7.84 29.48 -9.63
CA ILE A 2 6.46 28.94 -9.44
C ILE A 2 6.03 28.03 -10.60
N GLU A 3 6.24 28.43 -11.86
CA GLU A 3 5.87 27.62 -13.02
C GLU A 3 6.63 26.28 -13.09
N LYS A 4 7.93 26.28 -12.73
CA LYS A 4 8.72 25.04 -12.66
C LYS A 4 8.21 24.10 -11.59
N ILE A 5 7.82 24.62 -10.41
CA ILE A 5 7.23 23.84 -9.33
C ILE A 5 5.90 23.25 -9.78
N LYS A 6 5.06 24.05 -10.46
CA LYS A 6 3.79 23.56 -11.03
C LYS A 6 4.01 22.40 -11.98
N ASN A 7 4.94 22.52 -12.93
CA ASN A 7 5.24 21.45 -13.89
C ASN A 7 5.70 20.16 -13.21
N ILE A 8 6.50 20.27 -12.15
CA ILE A 8 6.92 19.11 -11.35
C ILE A 8 5.70 18.45 -10.68
N ASN A 9 4.84 19.24 -10.03
CA ASN A 9 3.64 18.73 -9.37
C ASN A 9 2.68 18.08 -10.37
N ASP A 10 2.48 18.66 -11.54
CA ASP A 10 1.64 18.11 -12.61
C ASP A 10 2.22 16.77 -13.12
N ALA A 11 3.54 16.66 -13.27
CA ALA A 11 4.21 15.42 -13.65
C ALA A 11 4.04 14.34 -12.58
N PHE A 12 4.20 14.65 -11.30
CA PHE A 12 3.95 13.72 -10.20
C PHE A 12 2.50 13.26 -10.16
N HIS A 13 1.56 14.19 -10.31
CA HIS A 13 0.14 13.86 -10.35
C HIS A 13 -0.18 12.93 -11.51
N SER A 14 0.31 13.22 -12.69
CA SER A 14 0.14 12.39 -13.89
C SER A 14 0.72 11.00 -13.71
N TYR A 15 1.97 10.89 -13.23
CA TYR A 15 2.60 9.60 -12.91
C TYR A 15 1.76 8.77 -11.94
N ARG A 16 1.38 9.36 -10.80
CA ARG A 16 0.56 8.68 -9.79
C ARG A 16 -0.79 8.23 -10.33
N TYR A 17 -1.43 9.05 -11.16
CA TYR A 17 -2.71 8.72 -11.80
C TYR A 17 -2.56 7.49 -12.69
N HIS A 18 -1.60 7.48 -13.62
CA HIS A 18 -1.39 6.36 -14.53
C HIS A 18 -0.97 5.09 -13.79
N HIS A 19 0.00 5.19 -12.87
CA HIS A 19 0.46 4.09 -12.04
C HIS A 19 -0.70 3.43 -11.26
N ARG A 20 -1.48 4.24 -10.55
CA ARG A 20 -2.65 3.77 -9.79
C ARG A 20 -3.71 3.14 -10.70
N ASN A 21 -4.00 3.76 -11.83
CA ASN A 21 -5.05 3.27 -12.72
C ASN A 21 -4.72 1.90 -13.32
N ILE A 22 -3.46 1.65 -13.66
CA ILE A 22 -2.99 0.34 -14.13
C ILE A 22 -3.18 -0.70 -13.02
N ILE A 23 -2.72 -0.40 -11.79
CA ILE A 23 -2.83 -1.30 -10.64
C ILE A 23 -4.30 -1.61 -10.33
N ASP A 24 -5.15 -0.59 -10.21
CA ASP A 24 -6.56 -0.76 -9.89
C ASP A 24 -7.29 -1.62 -10.94
N THR A 25 -6.97 -1.44 -12.22
CA THR A 25 -7.54 -2.24 -13.30
C THR A 25 -7.13 -3.71 -13.16
N ARG A 26 -5.84 -3.98 -12.97
CA ARG A 26 -5.32 -5.35 -12.84
C ARG A 26 -5.81 -6.05 -11.56
N PHE A 27 -5.95 -5.31 -10.47
CA PHE A 27 -6.51 -5.86 -9.23
C PHE A 27 -7.98 -6.21 -9.37
N ARG A 28 -8.79 -5.36 -10.02
CA ARG A 28 -10.21 -5.65 -10.29
C ARG A 28 -10.40 -6.91 -11.13
N GLU A 29 -9.55 -7.14 -12.13
CA GLU A 29 -9.54 -8.39 -12.93
C GLU A 29 -9.33 -9.64 -12.06
N LYS A 30 -8.70 -9.50 -10.90
CA LYS A 30 -8.46 -10.55 -9.90
C LYS A 30 -9.44 -10.55 -8.74
N GLY A 31 -10.45 -9.67 -8.78
CA GLY A 31 -11.44 -9.54 -7.70
C GLY A 31 -10.88 -8.85 -6.44
N LEU A 32 -9.77 -8.12 -6.57
CA LEU A 32 -9.22 -7.27 -5.52
C LEU A 32 -9.77 -5.84 -5.64
N TYR A 33 -10.06 -5.24 -4.49
CA TYR A 33 -10.56 -3.88 -4.40
C TYR A 33 -9.61 -2.99 -3.60
N PHE A 34 -9.75 -1.69 -3.82
CA PHE A 34 -8.98 -0.68 -3.10
C PHE A 34 -8.96 -0.93 -1.59
N GLY A 35 -7.80 -0.85 -0.97
CA GLY A 35 -7.58 -1.07 0.46
C GLY A 35 -7.31 -2.54 0.85
N GLN A 36 -7.57 -3.53 -0.01
CA GLN A 36 -7.27 -4.94 0.28
C GLN A 36 -5.80 -5.33 0.09
N PRO A 37 -5.09 -4.85 -0.96
CA PRO A 37 -3.70 -5.22 -1.17
C PRO A 37 -2.77 -4.91 0.02
N PRO A 38 -2.85 -3.73 0.69
CA PRO A 38 -2.05 -3.47 1.89
C PRO A 38 -2.34 -4.42 3.05
N ILE A 39 -3.61 -4.84 3.21
CA ILE A 39 -4.00 -5.83 4.23
C ILE A 39 -3.38 -7.19 3.89
N LEU A 40 -3.49 -7.63 2.63
CA LEU A 40 -2.87 -8.89 2.17
C LEU A 40 -1.36 -8.89 2.42
N LYS A 41 -0.68 -7.79 2.08
CA LYS A 41 0.76 -7.63 2.28
C LYS A 41 1.12 -7.72 3.76
N TYR A 42 0.43 -6.96 4.61
CA TYR A 42 0.63 -7.02 6.07
C TYR A 42 0.48 -8.46 6.61
N LEU A 43 -0.59 -9.16 6.20
CA LEU A 43 -0.87 -10.54 6.63
C LEU A 43 0.16 -11.56 6.10
N SER A 44 0.84 -11.27 5.00
CA SER A 44 1.91 -12.13 4.49
C SER A 44 3.17 -12.06 5.35
N GLU A 45 3.42 -10.91 5.96
CA GLU A 45 4.59 -10.62 6.78
C GLU A 45 4.35 -10.89 8.27
N HIS A 46 3.08 -10.80 8.72
CA HIS A 46 2.69 -10.92 10.14
C HIS A 46 1.72 -12.08 10.36
N LYS A 47 2.24 -13.16 10.92
CA LYS A 47 1.40 -14.33 11.26
C LYS A 47 0.49 -14.00 12.45
N ASN A 48 -0.78 -14.42 12.36
CA ASN A 48 -1.79 -14.25 13.42
C ASN A 48 -2.09 -12.78 13.80
N ALA A 49 -2.02 -11.86 12.86
CA ALA A 49 -2.36 -10.48 13.08
C ALA A 49 -3.84 -10.30 13.48
N THR A 50 -4.08 -9.41 14.43
CA THR A 50 -5.43 -8.99 14.82
C THR A 50 -5.93 -7.86 13.93
N GLN A 51 -7.24 -7.66 13.88
CA GLN A 51 -7.84 -6.53 13.17
C GLN A 51 -7.31 -5.18 13.65
N LYS A 52 -7.03 -5.06 14.97
CA LYS A 52 -6.49 -3.83 15.55
C LYS A 52 -5.08 -3.56 15.04
N GLU A 53 -4.20 -4.55 15.07
CA GLU A 53 -2.82 -4.40 14.56
C GLU A 53 -2.79 -3.99 13.09
N ILE A 54 -3.69 -4.53 12.26
CA ILE A 54 -3.83 -4.14 10.85
C ILE A 54 -4.27 -2.67 10.75
N ALA A 55 -5.25 -2.24 11.55
CA ALA A 55 -5.74 -0.86 11.54
C ALA A 55 -4.67 0.15 11.98
N ASP A 56 -3.95 -0.19 13.04
CA ASP A 56 -2.86 0.63 13.58
C ASP A 56 -1.72 0.76 12.56
N PHE A 57 -1.31 -0.35 11.95
CA PHE A 57 -0.23 -0.34 10.94
C PHE A 57 -0.60 0.46 9.68
N LEU A 58 -1.83 0.33 9.20
CA LEU A 58 -2.28 1.02 7.99
C LEU A 58 -2.75 2.46 8.24
N HIS A 59 -2.74 2.92 9.49
CA HIS A 59 -3.25 4.24 9.91
C HIS A 59 -4.68 4.50 9.39
N VAL A 60 -5.55 3.47 9.49
CA VAL A 60 -6.95 3.55 9.08
C VAL A 60 -7.88 3.19 10.23
N SER A 61 -9.15 3.58 10.14
CA SER A 61 -10.12 3.28 11.19
C SER A 61 -10.42 1.76 11.29
N ALA A 62 -10.61 1.26 12.50
CA ALA A 62 -10.98 -0.13 12.73
C ALA A 62 -12.27 -0.56 11.97
N PRO A 63 -13.33 0.27 11.83
CA PRO A 63 -14.48 -0.03 10.99
C PRO A 63 -14.14 -0.22 9.50
N SER A 64 -13.19 0.58 8.98
CA SER A 64 -12.74 0.44 7.57
C SER A 64 -12.05 -0.90 7.35
N VAL A 65 -11.17 -1.31 8.28
CA VAL A 65 -10.52 -2.63 8.24
C VAL A 65 -11.54 -3.74 8.37
N ALA A 66 -12.50 -3.61 9.30
CA ALA A 66 -13.56 -4.61 9.49
C ALA A 66 -14.35 -4.86 8.20
N THR A 67 -14.74 -3.79 7.51
CA THR A 67 -15.46 -3.87 6.24
C THR A 67 -14.63 -4.55 5.15
N SER A 68 -13.35 -4.21 5.04
CA SER A 68 -12.43 -4.84 4.08
C SER A 68 -12.23 -6.32 4.39
N LEU A 69 -11.96 -6.68 5.66
CA LEU A 69 -11.78 -8.06 6.09
C LEU A 69 -13.01 -8.91 5.85
N LYS A 70 -14.22 -8.38 6.11
CA LYS A 70 -15.48 -9.10 5.83
C LYS A 70 -15.56 -9.48 4.35
N ARG A 71 -15.32 -8.53 3.44
CA ARG A 71 -15.32 -8.80 1.99
C ARG A 71 -14.23 -9.80 1.58
N MET A 72 -13.07 -9.73 2.23
CA MET A 72 -11.96 -10.66 1.98
C MET A 72 -12.28 -12.08 2.48
N GLU A 73 -13.00 -12.22 3.60
CA GLU A 73 -13.52 -13.52 4.06
C GLU A 73 -14.56 -14.08 3.08
N GLU A 74 -15.53 -13.28 2.67
CA GLU A 74 -16.56 -13.65 1.69
C GLU A 74 -15.95 -14.09 0.35
N SER A 75 -14.84 -13.45 -0.05
CA SER A 75 -14.09 -13.80 -1.26
C SER A 75 -13.10 -14.97 -1.07
N GLY A 76 -12.98 -15.51 0.16
CA GLY A 76 -12.10 -16.61 0.51
C GLY A 76 -10.61 -16.26 0.47
N LEU A 77 -10.24 -14.99 0.71
CA LEU A 77 -8.85 -14.54 0.74
C LEU A 77 -8.23 -14.67 2.13
N VAL A 78 -9.04 -14.51 3.15
CA VAL A 78 -8.63 -14.62 4.55
C VAL A 78 -9.60 -15.48 5.32
N VAL A 79 -9.17 -15.98 6.47
CA VAL A 79 -10.00 -16.67 7.46
C VAL A 79 -9.75 -16.08 8.84
N ARG A 80 -10.80 -16.01 9.65
CA ARG A 80 -10.68 -15.71 11.08
C ARG A 80 -10.34 -16.98 11.85
N VAL A 81 -9.39 -16.86 12.75
CA VAL A 81 -9.03 -17.93 13.69
C VAL A 81 -9.40 -17.46 15.08
N GLU A 82 -10.40 -18.12 15.65
CA GLU A 82 -10.89 -17.80 16.98
C GLU A 82 -9.85 -18.10 18.05
N ASN A 83 -9.64 -17.12 18.95
CA ASN A 83 -8.92 -17.38 20.17
C ASN A 83 -9.91 -17.85 21.24
N LYS A 84 -9.85 -19.14 21.60
CA LYS A 84 -10.74 -19.76 22.57
C LYS A 84 -10.73 -19.14 23.98
N LYS A 85 -9.68 -18.37 24.30
CA LYS A 85 -9.53 -17.72 25.62
C LYS A 85 -10.00 -16.25 25.61
N ASP A 86 -9.92 -15.56 24.48
CA ASP A 86 -10.31 -14.17 24.34
C ASP A 86 -10.71 -13.87 22.89
N ALA A 87 -12.02 -13.73 22.65
CA ALA A 87 -12.56 -13.42 21.32
C ALA A 87 -12.05 -12.08 20.74
N ARG A 88 -11.57 -11.16 21.60
CA ARG A 88 -10.96 -9.90 21.16
C ARG A 88 -9.58 -10.10 20.50
N ARG A 89 -9.00 -11.30 20.68
CA ARG A 89 -7.71 -11.72 20.10
C ARG A 89 -7.87 -12.67 18.92
N ASN A 90 -9.00 -12.64 18.27
CA ASN A 90 -9.17 -13.38 17.02
C ASN A 90 -8.15 -12.90 16.01
N SER A 91 -7.41 -13.83 15.44
CA SER A 91 -6.39 -13.53 14.43
C SER A 91 -6.93 -13.74 13.02
N ILE A 92 -6.33 -13.01 12.09
CA ILE A 92 -6.65 -13.11 10.66
C ILE A 92 -5.49 -13.84 9.97
N LYS A 93 -5.81 -14.78 9.08
CA LYS A 93 -4.81 -15.53 8.31
C LYS A 93 -5.16 -15.52 6.83
N LEU A 94 -4.14 -15.51 5.99
CA LEU A 94 -4.29 -15.72 4.56
C LEU A 94 -4.68 -17.17 4.27
N THR A 95 -5.63 -17.35 3.37
CA THR A 95 -5.89 -18.65 2.72
C THR A 95 -4.83 -18.93 1.65
N LYS A 96 -4.89 -20.11 1.02
CA LYS A 96 -4.07 -20.38 -0.16
C LYS A 96 -4.31 -19.35 -1.27
N LYS A 97 -5.57 -19.04 -1.58
CA LYS A 97 -5.98 -18.02 -2.54
C LYS A 97 -5.45 -16.63 -2.17
N GLY A 98 -5.50 -16.27 -0.88
CA GLY A 98 -4.94 -15.00 -0.40
C GLY A 98 -3.43 -14.91 -0.63
N LYS A 99 -2.67 -15.97 -0.40
CA LYS A 99 -1.22 -16.02 -0.66
C LYS A 99 -0.90 -15.91 -2.14
N GLU A 100 -1.62 -16.59 -3.00
CA GLU A 100 -1.48 -16.50 -4.46
C GLU A 100 -1.73 -15.07 -4.96
N LEU A 101 -2.66 -14.33 -4.32
CA LEU A 101 -2.89 -12.93 -4.66
C LEU A 101 -1.82 -11.98 -4.13
N VAL A 102 -1.17 -12.29 -3.01
CA VAL A 102 0.03 -11.55 -2.56
C VAL A 102 1.14 -11.68 -3.61
N GLU A 103 1.46 -12.91 -4.02
CA GLU A 103 2.47 -13.16 -5.05
C GLU A 103 2.14 -12.46 -6.38
N TYR A 104 0.87 -12.49 -6.78
CA TYR A 104 0.41 -11.76 -7.96
C TYR A 104 0.63 -10.25 -7.82
N ALA A 105 0.28 -9.67 -6.66
CA ALA A 105 0.46 -8.24 -6.39
C ALA A 105 1.94 -7.83 -6.42
N ASP A 106 2.80 -8.58 -5.74
CA ASP A 106 4.24 -8.32 -5.73
C ASP A 106 4.83 -8.38 -7.15
N ASN A 107 4.47 -9.38 -7.95
CA ASN A 107 4.90 -9.49 -9.34
C ASN A 107 4.31 -8.40 -10.25
N LEU A 108 3.11 -7.92 -9.97
CA LEU A 108 2.49 -6.82 -10.72
C LEU A 108 3.24 -5.51 -10.46
N PHE A 109 3.55 -5.19 -9.20
CA PHE A 109 4.33 -4.01 -8.85
C PHE A 109 5.70 -4.01 -9.52
N LEU A 110 6.45 -5.11 -9.42
CA LEU A 110 7.76 -5.24 -10.09
C LEU A 110 7.68 -4.99 -11.59
N ARG A 111 6.65 -5.50 -12.27
CA ARG A 111 6.48 -5.28 -13.72
C ARG A 111 6.11 -3.83 -14.06
N ILE A 112 5.30 -3.19 -13.22
CA ILE A 112 4.92 -1.79 -13.45
C ILE A 112 6.13 -0.88 -13.23
N ASP A 113 6.93 -1.16 -12.20
CA ASP A 113 8.15 -0.43 -11.91
C ASP A 113 9.19 -0.60 -13.04
N ASP A 114 9.38 -1.83 -13.54
CA ASP A 114 10.25 -2.09 -14.70
C ASP A 114 9.83 -1.26 -15.94
N VAL A 115 8.53 -1.14 -16.17
CA VAL A 115 8.02 -0.31 -17.27
C VAL A 115 8.18 1.19 -16.98
N ALA A 116 7.90 1.61 -15.74
CA ALA A 116 7.96 3.02 -15.37
C ALA A 116 9.39 3.58 -15.44
N TYR A 117 10.37 2.77 -15.05
CA TYR A 117 11.78 3.18 -15.03
C TYR A 117 12.58 2.72 -16.25
N ARG A 118 11.90 2.22 -17.28
CA ARG A 118 12.58 1.78 -18.52
C ARG A 118 13.31 2.94 -19.17
N GLY A 119 14.58 2.73 -19.47
CA GLY A 119 15.47 3.72 -20.11
C GLY A 119 16.20 4.64 -19.15
N PHE A 120 15.94 4.54 -17.85
CA PHE A 120 16.72 5.26 -16.84
C PHE A 120 18.06 4.57 -16.63
N SER A 121 19.13 5.35 -16.58
CA SER A 121 20.44 4.89 -16.11
C SER A 121 20.48 4.80 -14.58
N GLN A 122 21.46 4.09 -14.03
CA GLN A 122 21.65 4.03 -12.57
C GLN A 122 21.89 5.43 -11.98
N GLU A 123 22.66 6.28 -12.64
CA GLU A 123 22.93 7.65 -12.20
C GLU A 123 21.66 8.52 -12.15
N GLU A 124 20.76 8.37 -13.14
CA GLU A 124 19.47 9.06 -13.17
C GLU A 124 18.55 8.57 -12.04
N MET A 125 18.54 7.26 -11.74
CA MET A 125 17.81 6.70 -10.63
C MET A 125 18.32 7.21 -9.28
N ASP A 126 19.64 7.24 -9.08
CA ASP A 126 20.26 7.74 -7.86
C ASP A 126 19.98 9.24 -7.67
N THR A 127 20.02 10.00 -8.75
CA THR A 127 19.70 11.43 -8.77
C THR A 127 18.23 11.68 -8.41
N LEU A 128 17.31 10.94 -9.01
CA LEU A 128 15.88 11.03 -8.71
C LEU A 128 15.60 10.70 -7.25
N THR A 129 16.21 9.64 -6.73
CA THR A 129 16.10 9.23 -5.33
C THR A 129 16.56 10.35 -4.40
N SER A 130 17.73 10.94 -4.65
CA SER A 130 18.27 12.05 -3.88
C SER A 130 17.35 13.27 -3.85
N PHE A 131 16.73 13.61 -4.98
CA PHE A 131 15.78 14.72 -5.04
C PHE A 131 14.51 14.45 -4.22
N LEU A 132 13.96 13.24 -4.32
CA LEU A 132 12.79 12.83 -3.55
C LEU A 132 13.05 12.81 -2.04
N GLU A 133 14.21 12.31 -1.63
CA GLU A 133 14.63 12.30 -0.22
C GLU A 133 14.77 13.73 0.33
N ARG A 134 15.38 14.63 -0.44
CA ARG A 134 15.50 16.04 -0.05
C ARG A 134 14.14 16.72 0.09
N MET A 135 13.22 16.47 -0.85
CA MET A 135 11.85 16.99 -0.76
C MET A 135 11.13 16.46 0.48
N ASN A 136 11.24 15.16 0.78
CA ASN A 136 10.64 14.54 1.95
C ASN A 136 11.22 15.11 3.26
N ASN A 137 12.54 15.32 3.32
CA ASN A 137 13.18 15.88 4.51
C ASN A 137 12.74 17.32 4.77
N ASN A 138 12.63 18.15 3.71
CA ASN A 138 12.12 19.51 3.84
C ASN A 138 10.69 19.55 4.40
N LEU A 139 9.82 18.63 3.95
CA LEU A 139 8.44 18.54 4.46
C LEU A 139 8.38 18.04 5.90
N LYS A 140 9.24 17.09 6.29
CA LYS A 140 9.33 16.62 7.68
C LYS A 140 9.75 17.73 8.62
N SER A 141 10.81 18.48 8.26
CA SER A 141 11.27 19.62 9.07
C SER A 141 10.19 20.69 9.24
N TYR A 142 9.45 20.98 8.18
CA TYR A 142 8.33 21.93 8.24
C TYR A 142 7.22 21.45 9.19
N ALA A 143 6.85 20.17 9.13
CA ALA A 143 5.82 19.61 10.01
C ALA A 143 6.25 19.66 11.50
N GLU A 144 7.53 19.38 11.79
CA GLU A 144 8.09 19.45 13.15
C GLU A 144 8.13 20.88 13.69
N GLU A 145 8.35 21.88 12.83
CA GLU A 145 8.28 23.30 13.20
C GLU A 145 6.86 23.75 13.51
N ASP A 146 5.84 23.32 12.73
CA ASP A 146 4.42 23.67 12.93
C ASP A 146 3.83 23.02 14.19
N GLU A 147 4.28 21.82 14.61
CA GLU A 147 3.81 21.17 15.86
C GLU A 147 4.36 21.85 17.13
N ASN A 148 5.36 22.72 17.02
CA ASN A 148 6.00 23.43 18.14
C ASN A 148 5.49 24.89 18.32
N VAL A 149 4.47 25.33 17.57
CA VAL A 149 3.82 26.64 17.64
C VAL A 149 2.43 26.52 18.26
#